data_9d83d9a4795fae4c8ee5f80c7e1a8212
#
_entry.id   9d83d9a4795fae4c8ee5f80c7e1a8212
#
_cell.length_a   1.000
_cell.length_b   1.000
_cell.length_c   1.000
_cell.angle_alpha   90.00
_cell.angle_beta   90.00
_cell.angle_gamma   90.00
#
_symmetry.space_group_name_H-M   'P 1'
#
loop_
_entity.id
_entity.type
_entity.pdbx_description
1 polymer ?
#
loop_
_entity_poly.entity_id
_entity_poly.type
_entity_poly.pdbx_seq_one_letter_code
_entity_poly.pdbx_strand_id
1 'polypeptide(L)'
;MKANDGQANLILLDSAPQPEWNFAALMEAETGEKWNIWHIDSHFSDSAWKKKAKFFLFPLKVLRHRKEFGTILSYQQFYGLFFAFYSAIFHLKKHCHLIVTTFIYRPKQGWKGKLYAWFMRKAVNSPALDKIVCFSSSEPAYYQSIFGTDKFTYVPLGLGDLNRGGHI
;
A
#
# COMPACT_ATOMS: atom_id res chain seq x y z
N MET A 1 14.18 2.42 16.80
CA MET A 1 14.37 2.37 15.32
C MET A 1 15.12 3.64 14.93
N LYS A 2 16.31 3.55 14.32
CA LYS A 2 17.00 4.75 13.81
C LYS A 2 16.23 5.20 12.57
N ALA A 3 15.63 6.39 12.60
CA ALA A 3 15.20 7.09 11.42
C ALA A 3 16.42 7.19 10.47
N ASN A 4 16.23 6.80 9.22
CA ASN A 4 17.24 7.01 8.18
C ASN A 4 17.24 8.51 7.87
N ASP A 5 18.13 9.24 8.54
CA ASP A 5 18.28 10.69 8.36
C ASP A 5 18.46 11.02 6.88
N GLY A 6 17.48 11.66 6.28
CA GLY A 6 17.51 12.24 4.95
C GLY A 6 16.76 11.51 3.84
N GLN A 7 16.14 10.34 4.09
CA GLN A 7 15.29 9.69 3.08
C GLN A 7 13.85 10.22 3.18
N ALA A 8 13.27 10.63 2.03
CA ALA A 8 11.87 10.99 1.96
C ALA A 8 10.99 9.74 2.04
N ASN A 9 9.73 9.91 2.43
CA ASN A 9 8.72 8.85 2.40
C ASN A 9 7.87 8.97 1.12
N LEU A 10 7.13 7.93 0.79
CA LEU A 10 6.35 7.84 -0.44
C LEU A 10 4.96 7.32 -0.18
N ILE A 11 3.94 8.00 -0.73
CA ILE A 11 2.57 7.54 -0.78
C ILE A 11 2.24 7.13 -2.23
N LEU A 12 1.69 5.93 -2.41
CA LEU A 12 1.25 5.41 -3.71
C LEU A 12 -0.26 5.52 -3.83
N LEU A 13 -0.72 6.26 -4.83
CA LEU A 13 -2.12 6.43 -5.19
C LEU A 13 -2.41 5.86 -6.58
N ASP A 14 -3.67 5.55 -6.86
CA ASP A 14 -4.14 5.09 -8.18
C ASP A 14 -4.43 6.24 -9.15
N SER A 15 -4.62 7.45 -8.63
CA SER A 15 -4.88 8.67 -9.40
C SER A 15 -4.29 9.89 -8.70
N ALA A 16 -4.24 11.01 -9.40
CA ALA A 16 -3.88 12.29 -8.80
C ALA A 16 -4.81 12.61 -7.61
N PRO A 17 -4.26 13.07 -6.48
CA PRO A 17 -5.09 13.44 -5.34
C PRO A 17 -6.01 14.62 -5.67
N GLN A 18 -7.20 14.60 -5.10
CA GLN A 18 -8.11 15.76 -5.17
C GLN A 18 -7.50 16.95 -4.42
N PRO A 19 -7.84 18.22 -4.80
CA PRO A 19 -7.29 19.40 -4.13
C PRO A 19 -7.50 19.44 -2.62
N GLU A 20 -8.60 18.88 -2.13
CA GLU A 20 -8.95 18.83 -0.71
C GLU A 20 -8.22 17.69 0.04
N TRP A 21 -7.54 16.80 -0.68
CA TRP A 21 -6.85 15.68 -0.08
C TRP A 21 -5.51 16.13 0.52
N ASN A 22 -5.48 16.23 1.83
CA ASN A 22 -4.35 16.77 2.59
C ASN A 22 -3.57 15.70 3.38
N PHE A 23 -3.78 14.42 3.10
CA PHE A 23 -3.22 13.32 3.88
C PHE A 23 -1.68 13.35 3.94
N ALA A 24 -0.99 13.71 2.85
CA ALA A 24 0.46 13.85 2.87
C ALA A 24 0.92 14.97 3.82
N ALA A 25 0.25 16.11 3.81
CA ALA A 25 0.54 17.23 4.72
C ALA A 25 0.30 16.85 6.20
N LEU A 26 -0.75 16.07 6.46
CA LEU A 26 -1.01 15.55 7.80
C LEU A 26 0.10 14.57 8.23
N MET A 27 0.52 13.67 7.34
CA MET A 27 1.63 12.77 7.62
C MET A 27 2.94 13.52 7.86
N GLU A 28 3.23 14.59 7.12
CA GLU A 28 4.38 15.45 7.35
C GLU A 28 4.31 16.16 8.70
N ALA A 29 3.14 16.67 9.08
CA ALA A 29 2.94 17.33 10.37
C ALA A 29 3.12 16.36 11.55
N GLU A 30 2.63 15.13 11.43
CA GLU A 30 2.70 14.13 12.50
C GLU A 30 4.08 13.45 12.61
N THR A 31 4.74 13.22 11.48
CA THR A 31 6.02 12.49 11.47
C THR A 31 7.24 13.39 11.49
N GLY A 32 7.10 14.66 11.12
CA GLY A 32 8.22 15.58 10.87
C GLY A 32 9.06 15.21 9.63
N GLU A 33 8.59 14.26 8.82
CA GLU A 33 9.30 13.73 7.67
C GLU A 33 8.58 14.11 6.37
N LYS A 34 9.35 14.27 5.28
CA LYS A 34 8.79 14.62 3.97
C LYS A 34 8.10 13.43 3.33
N TRP A 35 6.89 13.63 2.80
CA TRP A 35 6.07 12.63 2.10
C TRP A 35 5.82 13.03 0.65
N ASN A 36 6.37 12.28 -0.29
CA ASN A 36 6.11 12.42 -1.71
C ASN A 36 4.88 11.62 -2.12
N ILE A 37 4.22 12.03 -3.19
CA ILE A 37 3.08 11.31 -3.75
C ILE A 37 3.45 10.85 -5.16
N TRP A 38 3.30 9.55 -5.41
CA TRP A 38 3.36 8.99 -6.75
C TRP A 38 2.03 8.34 -7.11
N HIS A 39 1.58 8.62 -8.31
CA HIS A 39 0.35 8.04 -8.85
C HIS A 39 0.53 7.64 -10.32
N ILE A 40 -0.44 6.91 -10.85
CA ILE A 40 -0.47 6.57 -12.27
C ILE A 40 -1.18 7.70 -13.02
N ASP A 41 -0.47 8.27 -13.99
CA ASP A 41 -1.09 9.15 -14.98
C ASP A 41 -1.86 8.30 -16.01
N SER A 42 -3.13 8.03 -15.74
CA SER A 42 -4.02 7.36 -16.68
C SER A 42 -4.86 8.40 -17.41
N HIS A 43 -4.63 8.58 -18.70
CA HIS A 43 -5.50 9.40 -19.53
C HIS A 43 -6.78 8.62 -19.86
N PHE A 44 -7.90 9.34 -19.96
CA PHE A 44 -9.17 8.74 -20.34
C PHE A 44 -9.10 8.05 -21.71
N SER A 45 -8.24 8.55 -22.60
CA SER A 45 -7.97 8.02 -23.94
C SER A 45 -7.08 6.76 -23.97
N ASP A 46 -6.49 6.35 -22.83
CA ASP A 46 -5.66 5.15 -22.81
C ASP A 46 -6.50 3.89 -23.07
N SER A 47 -6.03 3.03 -23.98
CA SER A 47 -6.64 1.72 -24.21
C SER A 47 -6.61 0.87 -22.94
N ALA A 48 -7.56 -0.08 -22.82
CA ALA A 48 -7.63 -0.99 -21.67
C ALA A 48 -6.32 -1.76 -21.43
N TRP A 49 -5.61 -2.10 -22.51
CA TRP A 49 -4.29 -2.74 -22.42
C TRP A 49 -3.23 -1.82 -21.85
N LYS A 50 -3.18 -0.56 -22.28
CA LYS A 50 -2.22 0.43 -21.74
C LYS A 50 -2.46 0.68 -20.25
N LYS A 51 -3.73 0.80 -19.83
CA LYS A 51 -4.09 0.93 -18.41
C LYS A 51 -3.61 -0.26 -17.59
N LYS A 52 -3.83 -1.49 -18.08
CA LYS A 52 -3.33 -2.71 -17.43
C LYS A 52 -1.81 -2.74 -17.36
N ALA A 53 -1.12 -2.44 -18.46
CA ALA A 53 0.34 -2.40 -18.47
C ALA A 53 0.89 -1.39 -17.46
N LYS A 54 0.37 -0.17 -17.42
CA LYS A 54 0.74 0.85 -16.41
C LYS A 54 0.55 0.33 -14.99
N PHE A 55 -0.56 -0.34 -14.72
CA PHE A 55 -0.87 -0.90 -13.41
C PHE A 55 0.17 -1.91 -12.91
N PHE A 56 0.68 -2.78 -13.79
CA PHE A 56 1.72 -3.75 -13.44
C PHE A 56 3.14 -3.16 -13.45
N LEU A 57 3.40 -2.19 -14.32
CA LEU A 57 4.73 -1.57 -14.46
C LEU A 57 5.00 -0.51 -13.38
N PHE A 58 3.97 0.13 -12.86
CA PHE A 58 4.14 1.17 -11.85
C PHE A 58 4.85 0.66 -10.57
N PRO A 59 4.47 -0.48 -9.98
CA PRO A 59 5.20 -1.03 -8.83
C PRO A 59 6.66 -1.39 -9.16
N LEU A 60 6.98 -1.77 -10.40
CA LEU A 60 8.37 -2.00 -10.82
C LEU A 60 9.18 -0.69 -10.88
N LYS A 61 8.55 0.41 -11.33
CA LYS A 61 9.16 1.75 -11.25
C LYS A 61 9.48 2.11 -9.80
N VAL A 62 8.50 1.95 -8.90
CA VAL A 62 8.70 2.20 -7.46
C VAL A 62 9.82 1.33 -6.90
N LEU A 63 9.84 0.05 -7.27
CA LEU A 63 10.85 -0.91 -6.82
C LEU A 63 12.28 -0.51 -7.25
N ARG A 64 12.43 0.06 -8.43
CA ARG A 64 13.72 0.58 -8.92
C ARG A 64 14.24 1.71 -8.04
N HIS A 65 13.34 2.56 -7.54
CA HIS A 65 13.67 3.71 -6.69
C HIS A 65 13.60 3.41 -5.18
N ARG A 66 13.41 2.16 -4.76
CA ARG A 66 13.17 1.77 -3.36
C ARG A 66 14.23 2.23 -2.35
N LYS A 67 15.44 2.52 -2.83
CA LYS A 67 16.54 2.99 -1.97
C LYS A 67 16.45 4.48 -1.61
N GLU A 68 15.61 5.22 -2.32
CA GLU A 68 15.39 6.66 -2.13
C GLU A 68 14.39 6.95 -1.01
N PHE A 69 13.65 5.93 -0.57
CA PHE A 69 12.57 6.09 0.40
C PHE A 69 12.85 5.33 1.69
N GLY A 70 12.52 5.97 2.82
CA GLY A 70 12.51 5.33 4.14
C GLY A 70 11.27 4.46 4.32
N THR A 71 10.09 5.03 4.03
CA THR A 71 8.80 4.34 4.12
C THR A 71 7.99 4.53 2.84
N ILE A 72 7.35 3.47 2.39
CA ILE A 72 6.39 3.46 1.29
C ILE A 72 5.02 3.08 1.85
N LEU A 73 4.05 3.98 1.76
CA LEU A 73 2.67 3.75 2.12
C LEU A 73 1.85 3.52 0.85
N SER A 74 1.40 2.31 0.62
CA SER A 74 0.55 1.98 -0.51
C SER A 74 -0.92 2.13 -0.14
N TYR A 75 -1.53 3.24 -0.58
CA TYR A 75 -2.96 3.48 -0.35
C TYR A 75 -3.82 2.57 -1.23
N GLN A 76 -3.37 2.30 -2.46
CA GLN A 76 -3.94 1.26 -3.31
C GLN A 76 -3.20 -0.07 -3.06
N GLN A 77 -3.93 -1.06 -2.52
CA GLN A 77 -3.32 -2.31 -2.03
C GLN A 77 -2.45 -3.03 -3.07
N PHE A 78 -2.89 -3.08 -4.34
CA PHE A 78 -2.17 -3.87 -5.34
C PHE A 78 -0.80 -3.31 -5.69
N TYR A 79 -0.57 -2.00 -5.58
CA TYR A 79 0.78 -1.45 -5.83
C TYR A 79 1.78 -1.93 -4.78
N GLY A 80 1.40 -1.90 -3.51
CA GLY A 80 2.23 -2.44 -2.43
C GLY A 80 2.38 -3.95 -2.52
N LEU A 81 1.30 -4.68 -2.85
CA LEU A 81 1.35 -6.14 -3.01
C LEU A 81 2.21 -6.57 -4.21
N PHE A 82 2.14 -5.87 -5.36
CA PHE A 82 3.03 -6.15 -6.48
C PHE A 82 4.48 -5.78 -6.17
N PHE A 83 4.72 -4.67 -5.48
CA PHE A 83 6.06 -4.33 -5.00
C PHE A 83 6.63 -5.45 -4.12
N ALA A 84 5.86 -5.93 -3.14
CA ALA A 84 6.25 -7.01 -2.25
C ALA A 84 6.45 -8.34 -3.01
N PHE A 85 5.57 -8.66 -3.94
CA PHE A 85 5.64 -9.83 -4.79
C PHE A 85 6.91 -9.83 -5.66
N TYR A 86 7.19 -8.74 -6.37
CA TYR A 86 8.40 -8.61 -7.19
C TYR A 86 9.66 -8.67 -6.31
N SER A 87 9.64 -8.04 -5.14
CA SER A 87 10.75 -8.14 -4.19
C SER A 87 11.02 -9.61 -3.79
N ALA A 88 9.97 -10.40 -3.56
CA ALA A 88 10.09 -11.81 -3.21
C ALA A 88 10.57 -12.67 -4.38
N ILE A 89 10.06 -12.45 -5.60
CA ILE A 89 10.44 -13.22 -6.80
C ILE A 89 11.88 -12.93 -7.21
N PHE A 90 12.31 -11.67 -7.15
CA PHE A 90 13.67 -11.28 -7.51
C PHE A 90 14.66 -11.37 -6.35
N HIS A 91 14.24 -11.91 -5.20
CA HIS A 91 15.07 -12.05 -3.99
C HIS A 91 15.79 -10.75 -3.59
N LEU A 92 15.09 -9.62 -3.67
CA LEU A 92 15.68 -8.32 -3.43
C LEU A 92 15.85 -8.05 -1.94
N LYS A 93 16.98 -7.43 -1.59
CA LYS A 93 17.20 -6.94 -0.23
C LYS A 93 16.21 -5.81 0.09
N LYS A 94 15.71 -5.84 1.31
CA LYS A 94 14.86 -4.79 1.86
C LYS A 94 15.67 -3.51 2.08
N HIS A 95 15.12 -2.38 1.64
CA HIS A 95 15.73 -1.05 1.80
C HIS A 95 14.78 -0.01 2.40
N CYS A 96 13.49 -0.27 2.38
CA CYS A 96 12.46 0.63 2.88
C CYS A 96 11.41 -0.16 3.67
N HIS A 97 10.64 0.56 4.46
CA HIS A 97 9.44 0.00 5.10
C HIS A 97 8.27 0.09 4.11
N LEU A 98 7.54 -1.01 3.95
CA LEU A 98 6.35 -1.06 3.12
C LEU A 98 5.11 -1.31 3.98
N ILE A 99 4.16 -0.39 3.90
CA ILE A 99 2.87 -0.47 4.56
C ILE A 99 1.78 -0.46 3.49
N VAL A 100 0.87 -1.42 3.55
CA VAL A 100 -0.29 -1.50 2.66
C VAL A 100 -1.55 -1.18 3.44
N THR A 101 -2.39 -0.30 2.91
CA THR A 101 -3.70 0.01 3.48
C THR A 101 -4.83 -0.58 2.64
N THR A 102 -6.05 -0.56 3.16
CA THR A 102 -7.27 -0.97 2.44
C THR A 102 -7.23 -2.40 1.89
N PHE A 103 -6.66 -3.34 2.66
CA PHE A 103 -6.51 -4.72 2.22
C PHE A 103 -7.86 -5.44 2.13
N ILE A 104 -8.14 -6.01 0.96
CA ILE A 104 -9.31 -6.83 0.70
C ILE A 104 -8.85 -8.10 -0.02
N TYR A 105 -9.15 -9.25 0.58
CA TYR A 105 -8.92 -10.54 -0.04
C TYR A 105 -10.22 -11.36 -0.08
N ARG A 106 -10.58 -11.80 -1.28
CA ARG A 106 -11.70 -12.72 -1.48
C ARG A 106 -11.21 -13.94 -2.25
N PRO A 107 -11.25 -15.14 -1.65
CA PRO A 107 -10.88 -16.38 -2.32
C PRO A 107 -11.70 -16.56 -3.62
N LYS A 108 -11.01 -16.97 -4.68
CA LYS A 108 -11.63 -17.25 -5.98
C LYS A 108 -11.48 -18.73 -6.29
N GLN A 109 -12.45 -19.30 -7.02
CA GLN A 109 -12.41 -20.70 -7.45
C GLN A 109 -11.67 -20.89 -8.77
N GLY A 110 -11.35 -22.15 -9.07
CA GLY A 110 -10.69 -22.55 -10.32
C GLY A 110 -9.20 -22.22 -10.38
N TRP A 111 -8.59 -22.45 -11.53
CA TRP A 111 -7.16 -22.27 -11.73
C TRP A 111 -6.68 -20.81 -11.57
N LYS A 112 -7.50 -19.85 -12.05
CA LYS A 112 -7.23 -18.41 -11.87
C LYS A 112 -7.25 -18.02 -10.38
N GLY A 113 -8.16 -18.63 -9.61
CA GLY A 113 -8.23 -18.45 -8.16
C GLY A 113 -6.98 -19.00 -7.45
N LYS A 114 -6.46 -20.15 -7.87
CA LYS A 114 -5.22 -20.73 -7.35
C LYS A 114 -4.02 -19.83 -7.64
N LEU A 115 -3.92 -19.29 -8.86
CA LEU A 115 -2.86 -18.33 -9.24
C LEU A 115 -2.95 -17.04 -8.41
N TYR A 116 -4.15 -16.51 -8.24
CA TYR A 116 -4.38 -15.32 -7.39
C TYR A 116 -4.02 -15.58 -5.93
N ALA A 117 -4.41 -16.73 -5.37
CA ALA A 117 -4.06 -17.09 -3.99
C ALA A 117 -2.54 -17.29 -3.82
N TRP A 118 -1.87 -17.88 -4.79
CA TRP A 118 -0.41 -17.98 -4.80
C TRP A 118 0.27 -16.61 -4.82
N PHE A 119 -0.16 -15.71 -5.71
CA PHE A 119 0.33 -14.33 -5.75
C PHE A 119 0.14 -13.63 -4.40
N MET A 120 -1.07 -13.68 -3.84
CA MET A 120 -1.38 -13.05 -2.56
C MET A 120 -0.52 -13.59 -1.42
N ARG A 121 -0.35 -14.93 -1.35
CA ARG A 121 0.52 -15.55 -0.34
C ARG A 121 1.98 -15.13 -0.48
N LYS A 122 2.50 -15.06 -1.70
CA LYS A 122 3.87 -14.60 -1.96
C LYS A 122 4.07 -13.14 -1.60
N ALA A 123 3.12 -12.27 -1.95
CA ALA A 123 3.16 -10.84 -1.63
C ALA A 123 3.06 -10.59 -0.11
N VAL A 124 2.06 -11.17 0.54
CA VAL A 124 1.78 -10.96 1.97
C VAL A 124 2.93 -11.49 2.84
N ASN A 125 3.51 -12.65 2.49
CA ASN A 125 4.62 -13.24 3.23
C ASN A 125 6.01 -12.71 2.79
N SER A 126 6.06 -11.76 1.85
CA SER A 126 7.32 -11.15 1.43
C SER A 126 8.01 -10.42 2.58
N PRO A 127 9.33 -10.60 2.78
CA PRO A 127 10.09 -9.83 3.77
C PRO A 127 10.08 -8.31 3.51
N ALA A 128 9.78 -7.90 2.27
CA ALA A 128 9.69 -6.49 1.90
C ALA A 128 8.45 -5.80 2.48
N LEU A 129 7.39 -6.55 2.80
CA LEU A 129 6.15 -6.04 3.37
C LEU A 129 6.19 -6.09 4.89
N ASP A 130 6.03 -4.95 5.55
CA ASP A 130 6.07 -4.84 7.00
C ASP A 130 4.70 -4.97 7.63
N LYS A 131 3.74 -4.18 7.18
CA LYS A 131 2.41 -4.09 7.78
C LYS A 131 1.31 -3.98 6.73
N ILE A 132 0.18 -4.54 7.10
CA ILE A 132 -1.08 -4.42 6.36
C ILE A 132 -2.11 -3.84 7.32
N VAL A 133 -2.65 -2.68 6.98
CA VAL A 133 -3.66 -2.00 7.78
C VAL A 133 -5.03 -2.52 7.40
N CYS A 134 -5.77 -2.97 8.41
CA CYS A 134 -7.17 -3.37 8.33
C CYS A 134 -8.05 -2.35 9.05
N PHE A 135 -9.22 -2.09 8.53
CA PHE A 135 -10.16 -1.10 9.08
C PHE A 135 -11.30 -1.74 9.91
N SER A 136 -11.36 -3.05 9.96
CA SER A 136 -12.25 -3.81 10.85
C SER A 136 -11.44 -4.57 11.88
N SER A 137 -11.87 -4.57 13.12
CA SER A 137 -11.18 -5.26 14.24
C SER A 137 -11.15 -6.79 14.07
N SER A 138 -12.07 -7.37 13.30
CA SER A 138 -12.13 -8.81 13.01
C SER A 138 -11.20 -9.26 11.88
N GLU A 139 -10.79 -8.34 10.99
CA GLU A 139 -9.99 -8.67 9.80
C GLU A 139 -8.59 -9.20 10.11
N PRO A 140 -7.82 -8.64 11.08
CA PRO A 140 -6.48 -9.15 11.34
C PRO A 140 -6.47 -10.63 11.71
N ALA A 141 -7.32 -11.08 12.62
CA ALA A 141 -7.40 -12.49 13.01
C ALA A 141 -7.82 -13.38 11.85
N TYR A 142 -8.78 -12.93 11.04
CA TYR A 142 -9.23 -13.64 9.84
C TYR A 142 -8.10 -13.80 8.81
N TYR A 143 -7.41 -12.72 8.45
CA TYR A 143 -6.34 -12.79 7.46
C TYR A 143 -5.09 -13.50 8.00
N GLN A 144 -4.77 -13.37 9.28
CA GLN A 144 -3.70 -14.14 9.93
C GLN A 144 -3.94 -15.65 9.79
N SER A 145 -5.18 -16.10 9.96
CA SER A 145 -5.54 -17.52 9.79
C SER A 145 -5.35 -18.02 8.35
N ILE A 146 -5.56 -17.14 7.35
CA ILE A 146 -5.43 -17.49 5.92
C ILE A 146 -3.97 -17.47 5.45
N PHE A 147 -3.20 -16.46 5.87
CA PHE A 147 -1.87 -16.21 5.34
C PHE A 147 -0.74 -16.70 6.25
N GLY A 148 -1.02 -16.98 7.52
CA GLY A 148 -0.03 -17.48 8.48
C GLY A 148 1.02 -16.44 8.87
N THR A 149 0.62 -15.15 8.98
CA THR A 149 1.53 -14.05 9.30
C THR A 149 0.87 -13.03 10.24
N ASP A 150 1.67 -12.37 11.07
CA ASP A 150 1.27 -11.36 12.05
C ASP A 150 1.31 -9.91 11.53
N LYS A 151 1.43 -9.74 10.22
CA LYS A 151 1.57 -8.41 9.60
C LYS A 151 0.28 -7.59 9.57
N PHE A 152 -0.87 -8.21 9.79
CA PHE A 152 -2.16 -7.55 9.78
C PHE A 152 -2.39 -6.80 11.10
N THR A 153 -2.73 -5.52 10.99
CA THR A 153 -2.94 -4.63 12.13
C THR A 153 -4.24 -3.86 11.94
N TYR A 154 -5.08 -3.86 12.97
CA TYR A 154 -6.27 -3.02 12.99
C TYR A 154 -5.90 -1.58 13.33
N VAL A 155 -6.40 -0.66 12.53
CA VAL A 155 -6.35 0.77 12.80
C VAL A 155 -7.78 1.30 12.69
N PRO A 156 -8.36 1.82 13.80
CA PRO A 156 -9.69 2.42 13.72
C PRO A 156 -9.66 3.59 12.75
N LEU A 157 -10.61 3.64 11.84
CA LEU A 157 -10.89 4.86 11.10
C LEU A 157 -11.39 5.87 12.14
N GLY A 158 -10.53 6.80 12.53
CA GLY A 158 -10.95 7.94 13.30
C GLY A 158 -11.92 8.74 12.43
N LEU A 159 -13.20 8.53 12.62
CA LEU A 159 -14.22 9.51 12.25
C LEU A 159 -13.98 10.69 13.21
N GLY A 160 -12.93 11.48 12.90
CA GLY A 160 -12.62 12.67 13.67
C GLY A 160 -13.86 13.53 13.69
N ASP A 161 -14.35 13.80 14.88
CA ASP A 161 -15.30 14.83 15.29
C ASP A 161 -16.17 15.47 14.17
N LEU A 162 -16.96 14.66 13.46
CA LEU A 162 -18.05 15.17 12.62
C LEU A 162 -19.17 15.83 13.47
N ASN A 163 -19.02 15.82 14.79
CA ASN A 163 -20.01 16.34 15.76
C ASN A 163 -19.63 17.66 16.41
N ARG A 164 -18.59 18.38 15.94
CA ARG A 164 -18.30 19.74 16.42
C ARG A 164 -18.87 20.83 15.54
N GLY A 165 -20.11 20.71 15.14
CA GLY A 165 -20.75 21.73 14.33
C GLY A 165 -22.26 21.69 14.44
N GLY A 166 -22.82 22.04 15.60
CA GLY A 166 -24.24 22.06 15.72
C GLY A 166 -24.76 22.43 17.11
N HIS A 167 -24.38 23.59 17.57
CA HIS A 167 -25.21 24.33 18.52
C HIS A 167 -25.33 25.77 18.04
N ILE A 168 -26.44 26.03 17.41
CA ILE A 168 -27.14 27.32 17.48
C ILE A 168 -28.54 26.97 17.91
#